data_631971708d5175c5a3048d5ebd5b3d95
#
_entry.id   631971708d5175c5a3048d5ebd5b3d95
#
_cell.length_a   1.000
_cell.length_b   1.000
_cell.length_c   1.000
_cell.angle_alpha   90.00
_cell.angle_beta   90.00
_cell.angle_gamma   90.00
#
_symmetry.space_group_name_H-M   'P 1'
#
loop_
_entity.id
_entity.type
_entity.pdbx_description
1 polymer ?
#
loop_
_entity_poly.entity_id
_entity_poly.type
_entity_poly.pdbx_seq_one_letter_code
_entity_poly.pdbx_strand_id
1 'polypeptide(L)'
;MQKFTLILTNDKVKQYQLFALLIILFNCIAFIYLAVTRSDIRFRCIGVVTWICALFVIQHFAKKRGREFSAKAGAILIIIAVYLSFKFWWPAAIMAILAMLYIISIRQFILSVSESNIIYPSFPGKTIQWNELNNIIMKDGLLTLDFKNNKLIQVLVSKDKSDTGIDERDFNDFCKKQLSVASENL
;
A
#
# COMPACT_ATOMS: atom_id res chain seq x y z
N MET A 1 22.82 -12.79 4.21
CA MET A 1 22.95 -11.32 4.35
C MET A 1 22.10 -10.69 3.24
N GLN A 2 21.32 -9.64 3.52
CA GLN A 2 20.51 -9.00 2.48
C GLN A 2 21.40 -8.37 1.42
N LYS A 3 21.16 -8.64 0.15
CA LYS A 3 22.03 -8.17 -0.94
C LYS A 3 21.38 -7.05 -1.76
N PHE A 4 20.09 -7.18 -2.11
CA PHE A 4 19.37 -6.20 -2.90
C PHE A 4 17.99 -5.92 -2.33
N THR A 5 17.58 -4.64 -2.38
CA THR A 5 16.24 -4.19 -1.99
C THR A 5 15.63 -3.43 -3.16
N LEU A 6 14.59 -4.00 -3.75
CA LEU A 6 13.88 -3.42 -4.88
C LEU A 6 12.51 -2.91 -4.43
N ILE A 7 12.18 -1.67 -4.78
CA ILE A 7 10.84 -1.14 -4.56
C ILE A 7 10.03 -1.35 -5.84
N LEU A 8 9.01 -2.18 -5.75
CA LEU A 8 8.13 -2.50 -6.86
C LEU A 8 7.04 -1.45 -7.02
N THR A 9 6.63 -1.16 -8.26
CA THR A 9 5.51 -0.26 -8.52
C THR A 9 4.19 -0.91 -8.15
N ASN A 10 3.33 -0.11 -7.50
CA ASN A 10 1.96 -0.50 -7.23
C ASN A 10 1.01 0.37 -8.08
N ASP A 11 0.70 -0.09 -9.29
CA ASP A 11 -0.11 0.66 -10.26
C ASP A 11 -1.55 0.92 -9.77
N LYS A 12 -2.02 0.15 -8.80
CA LYS A 12 -3.37 0.25 -8.26
C LYS A 12 -3.53 1.30 -7.15
N VAL A 13 -2.44 1.90 -6.67
CA VAL A 13 -2.50 2.90 -5.58
C VAL A 13 -3.47 4.04 -5.89
N LYS A 14 -3.46 4.55 -7.12
CA LYS A 14 -4.37 5.63 -7.55
C LYS A 14 -5.84 5.21 -7.44
N GLN A 15 -6.16 3.97 -7.83
CA GLN A 15 -7.52 3.43 -7.74
C GLN A 15 -7.97 3.29 -6.28
N TYR A 16 -7.12 2.76 -5.41
CA TYR A 16 -7.41 2.65 -3.97
C TYR A 16 -7.57 4.01 -3.30
N GLN A 17 -6.77 4.99 -3.71
CA GLN A 17 -6.90 6.36 -3.23
C GLN A 17 -8.19 7.03 -3.68
N LEU A 18 -8.65 6.75 -4.90
CA LEU A 18 -9.96 7.23 -5.39
C LEU A 18 -11.10 6.56 -4.62
N PHE A 19 -11.02 5.24 -4.42
CA PHE A 19 -12.02 4.50 -3.67
C PHE A 19 -12.16 5.00 -2.22
N ALA A 20 -11.03 5.24 -1.55
CA ALA A 20 -11.04 5.84 -0.21
C ALA A 20 -11.69 7.23 -0.19
N LEU A 21 -11.44 8.06 -1.23
CA LEU A 21 -12.08 9.36 -1.36
C LEU A 21 -13.60 9.25 -1.51
N LEU A 22 -14.08 8.30 -2.33
CA LEU A 22 -15.53 8.04 -2.51
C LEU A 22 -16.19 7.59 -1.20
N ILE A 23 -15.53 6.74 -0.42
CA ILE A 23 -16.02 6.33 0.90
C ILE A 23 -16.14 7.53 1.83
N ILE A 24 -15.11 8.39 1.90
CA ILE A 24 -15.14 9.60 2.73
C ILE A 24 -16.28 10.52 2.29
N LEU A 25 -16.45 10.75 1.00
CA LEU A 25 -17.50 11.59 0.45
C LEU A 25 -18.90 11.05 0.81
N PHE A 26 -19.12 9.74 0.66
CA PHE A 26 -20.38 9.09 1.05
C PHE A 26 -20.68 9.30 2.54
N ASN A 27 -19.68 9.16 3.41
CA ASN A 27 -19.84 9.40 4.85
C ASN A 27 -20.12 10.88 5.16
N CYS A 28 -19.49 11.83 4.45
CA CYS A 28 -19.81 13.26 4.60
C CYS A 28 -21.28 13.53 4.24
N ILE A 29 -21.78 12.95 3.15
CA ILE A 29 -23.21 13.07 2.77
C ILE A 29 -24.10 12.48 3.86
N ALA A 30 -23.75 11.32 4.42
CA ALA A 30 -24.50 10.70 5.53
C ALA A 30 -24.51 11.59 6.77
N PHE A 31 -23.38 12.22 7.14
CA PHE A 31 -23.34 13.14 8.27
C PHE A 31 -24.14 14.43 8.02
N ILE A 32 -24.16 14.95 6.80
CA ILE A 32 -25.00 16.10 6.43
C ILE A 32 -26.48 15.71 6.57
N TYR A 33 -26.87 14.54 6.07
CA TYR A 33 -28.24 14.02 6.23
C TYR A 33 -28.62 13.88 7.70
N LEU A 34 -27.75 13.31 8.54
CA LEU A 34 -27.98 13.20 9.98
C LEU A 34 -28.08 14.59 10.65
N ALA A 35 -27.29 15.58 10.23
CA ALA A 35 -27.35 16.94 10.74
C ALA A 35 -28.71 17.64 10.44
N VAL A 36 -29.32 17.28 9.31
CA VAL A 36 -30.65 17.82 8.94
C VAL A 36 -31.78 17.11 9.71
N THR A 37 -31.70 15.79 9.84
CA THR A 37 -32.80 14.97 10.37
C THR A 37 -32.76 14.80 11.89
N ARG A 38 -31.59 14.96 12.53
CA ARG A 38 -31.35 14.70 13.96
C ARG A 38 -30.80 15.94 14.66
N SER A 39 -31.65 16.68 15.33
CA SER A 39 -31.27 17.92 16.03
C SER A 39 -30.30 17.69 17.19
N ASP A 40 -30.40 16.54 17.87
CA ASP A 40 -29.57 16.13 19.01
C ASP A 40 -28.08 15.98 18.69
N ILE A 41 -27.74 15.63 17.46
CA ILE A 41 -26.35 15.41 16.99
C ILE A 41 -25.91 16.39 15.90
N ARG A 42 -26.74 17.34 15.51
CA ARG A 42 -26.52 18.29 14.41
C ARG A 42 -25.14 18.94 14.44
N PHE A 43 -24.80 19.59 15.55
CA PHE A 43 -23.53 20.32 15.67
C PHE A 43 -22.30 19.40 15.58
N ARG A 44 -22.41 18.17 16.11
CA ARG A 44 -21.34 17.18 16.00
C ARG A 44 -21.12 16.77 14.56
N CYS A 45 -22.20 16.47 13.80
CA CYS A 45 -22.13 16.09 12.39
C CYS A 45 -21.53 17.22 11.54
N ILE A 46 -21.96 18.48 11.73
CA ILE A 46 -21.39 19.64 11.03
C ILE A 46 -19.90 19.78 11.37
N GLY A 47 -19.53 19.68 12.66
CA GLY A 47 -18.15 19.76 13.11
C GLY A 47 -17.27 18.71 12.43
N VAL A 48 -17.74 17.45 12.31
CA VAL A 48 -17.01 16.38 11.65
C VAL A 48 -16.73 16.69 10.18
N VAL A 49 -17.76 17.11 9.43
CA VAL A 49 -17.59 17.47 8.01
C VAL A 49 -16.59 18.62 7.87
N THR A 50 -16.69 19.64 8.74
CA THR A 50 -15.75 20.77 8.75
C THR A 50 -14.32 20.30 9.02
N TRP A 51 -14.10 19.42 10.00
CA TRP A 51 -12.78 18.86 10.31
C TRP A 51 -12.21 18.03 9.14
N ILE A 52 -13.03 17.22 8.49
CA ILE A 52 -12.61 16.47 7.30
C ILE A 52 -12.18 17.43 6.19
N CYS A 53 -12.97 18.46 5.89
CA CYS A 53 -12.59 19.48 4.90
C CYS A 53 -11.28 20.18 5.28
N ALA A 54 -11.11 20.57 6.55
CA ALA A 54 -9.88 21.19 7.04
C ALA A 54 -8.65 20.29 6.84
N LEU A 55 -8.76 18.98 7.05
CA LEU A 55 -7.66 18.04 6.79
C LEU A 55 -7.22 18.04 5.32
N PHE A 56 -8.14 18.09 4.37
CA PHE A 56 -7.78 18.16 2.94
C PHE A 56 -7.12 19.50 2.58
N VAL A 57 -7.59 20.60 3.19
CA VAL A 57 -6.94 21.91 3.00
C VAL A 57 -5.53 21.89 3.59
N ILE A 58 -5.35 21.36 4.81
CA ILE A 58 -4.03 21.22 5.44
C ILE A 58 -3.11 20.35 4.59
N GLN A 59 -3.60 19.23 4.05
CA GLN A 59 -2.83 18.37 3.16
C GLN A 59 -2.36 19.13 1.90
N HIS A 60 -3.23 19.94 1.30
CA HIS A 60 -2.87 20.73 0.13
C HIS A 60 -1.69 21.67 0.43
N PHE A 61 -1.74 22.39 1.55
CA PHE A 61 -0.65 23.29 1.98
C PHE A 61 0.61 22.54 2.43
N ALA A 62 0.45 21.40 3.13
CA ALA A 62 1.57 20.57 3.55
C ALA A 62 2.36 20.02 2.34
N LYS A 63 1.66 19.56 1.31
CA LYS A 63 2.27 19.09 0.06
C LYS A 63 3.10 20.18 -0.63
N LYS A 64 2.62 21.43 -0.64
CA LYS A 64 3.38 22.58 -1.17
C LYS A 64 4.67 22.84 -0.40
N ARG A 65 4.73 22.45 0.89
CA ARG A 65 5.91 22.58 1.76
C ARG A 65 6.78 21.33 1.81
N GLY A 66 6.57 20.36 0.89
CA GLY A 66 7.33 19.11 0.84
C GLY A 66 7.04 18.12 1.97
N ARG A 67 5.95 18.31 2.74
CA ARG A 67 5.54 17.39 3.81
C ARG A 67 4.52 16.40 3.29
N GLU A 68 4.81 15.11 3.48
CA GLU A 68 3.86 14.03 3.13
C GLU A 68 2.95 13.75 4.33
N PHE A 69 1.67 14.06 4.16
CA PHE A 69 0.60 13.75 5.11
C PHE A 69 -0.60 13.19 4.36
N SER A 70 -1.19 12.11 4.86
CA SER A 70 -2.38 11.50 4.25
C SER A 70 -3.66 11.96 4.95
N ALA A 71 -4.32 13.00 4.41
CA ALA A 71 -5.62 13.44 4.91
C ALA A 71 -6.70 12.33 4.83
N LYS A 72 -6.59 11.42 3.84
CA LYS A 72 -7.55 10.31 3.70
C LYS A 72 -7.51 9.37 4.89
N ALA A 73 -6.32 8.98 5.35
CA ALA A 73 -6.17 8.14 6.54
C ALA A 73 -6.73 8.86 7.80
N GLY A 74 -6.40 10.14 7.98
CA GLY A 74 -6.93 10.96 9.07
C GLY A 74 -8.46 11.09 9.03
N ALA A 75 -9.03 11.32 7.84
CA ALA A 75 -10.48 11.42 7.67
C ALA A 75 -11.20 10.11 8.03
N ILE A 76 -10.67 8.96 7.60
CA ILE A 76 -11.25 7.65 7.93
C ILE A 76 -11.22 7.42 9.45
N LEU A 77 -10.12 7.76 10.12
CA LEU A 77 -10.02 7.64 11.59
C LEU A 77 -11.02 8.53 12.31
N ILE A 78 -11.23 9.77 11.85
CA ILE A 78 -12.26 10.67 12.40
C ILE A 78 -13.65 10.06 12.22
N ILE A 79 -13.98 9.53 11.06
CA ILE A 79 -15.27 8.88 10.78
C ILE A 79 -15.50 7.72 11.74
N ILE A 80 -14.50 6.87 11.97
CA ILE A 80 -14.59 5.75 12.93
C ILE A 80 -14.87 6.27 14.34
N ALA A 81 -14.10 7.26 14.81
CA ALA A 81 -14.24 7.84 16.14
C ALA A 81 -15.64 8.44 16.36
N VAL A 82 -16.19 9.08 15.34
CA VAL A 82 -17.53 9.67 15.40
C VAL A 82 -18.62 8.61 15.45
N TYR A 83 -18.54 7.56 14.63
CA TYR A 83 -19.49 6.45 14.73
C TYR A 83 -19.46 5.79 16.11
N LEU A 84 -18.27 5.61 16.69
CA LEU A 84 -18.12 5.10 18.05
C LEU A 84 -18.77 6.03 19.08
N SER A 85 -18.59 7.35 18.95
CA SER A 85 -19.19 8.35 19.84
C SER A 85 -20.72 8.38 19.78
N PHE A 86 -21.28 8.03 18.61
CA PHE A 86 -22.73 7.90 18.42
C PHE A 86 -23.26 6.49 18.78
N LYS A 87 -22.39 5.61 19.28
CA LYS A 87 -22.69 4.20 19.59
C LYS A 87 -23.14 3.41 18.36
N PHE A 88 -22.75 3.84 17.16
CA PHE A 88 -23.00 3.14 15.90
C PHE A 88 -21.89 2.11 15.63
N TRP A 89 -21.91 1.00 16.35
CA TRP A 89 -20.85 -0.01 16.36
C TRP A 89 -20.62 -0.66 15.00
N TRP A 90 -21.70 -1.00 14.28
CA TRP A 90 -21.59 -1.64 12.96
C TRP A 90 -20.94 -0.76 11.90
N PRO A 91 -21.37 0.49 11.67
CA PRO A 91 -20.66 1.37 10.75
C PRO A 91 -19.19 1.61 11.15
N ALA A 92 -18.90 1.73 12.45
CA ALA A 92 -17.54 1.87 12.94
C ALA A 92 -16.68 0.65 12.61
N ALA A 93 -17.20 -0.58 12.81
CA ALA A 93 -16.51 -1.82 12.49
C ALA A 93 -16.25 -1.95 10.97
N ILE A 94 -17.25 -1.66 10.14
CA ILE A 94 -17.09 -1.67 8.67
C ILE A 94 -15.99 -0.66 8.25
N MET A 95 -16.03 0.55 8.79
CA MET A 95 -15.02 1.57 8.47
C MET A 95 -13.62 1.17 8.95
N ALA A 96 -13.50 0.48 10.09
CA ALA A 96 -12.22 -0.03 10.58
C ALA A 96 -11.64 -1.11 9.63
N ILE A 97 -12.48 -2.02 9.13
CA ILE A 97 -12.06 -3.01 8.12
C ILE A 97 -11.62 -2.32 6.83
N LEU A 98 -12.39 -1.34 6.34
CA LEU A 98 -12.04 -0.58 5.14
C LEU A 98 -10.75 0.22 5.33
N ALA A 99 -10.51 0.79 6.51
CA ALA A 99 -9.25 1.46 6.86
C ALA A 99 -8.06 0.50 6.80
N MET A 100 -8.20 -0.70 7.38
CA MET A 100 -7.16 -1.73 7.34
C MET A 100 -6.85 -2.15 5.90
N LEU A 101 -7.87 -2.41 5.08
CA LEU A 101 -7.71 -2.76 3.67
C LEU A 101 -7.03 -1.63 2.89
N TYR A 102 -7.40 -0.37 3.15
CA TYR A 102 -6.79 0.78 2.53
C TYR A 102 -5.30 0.87 2.85
N ILE A 103 -4.91 0.75 4.13
CA ILE A 103 -3.49 0.80 4.56
C ILE A 103 -2.68 -0.32 3.89
N ILE A 104 -3.21 -1.54 3.85
CA ILE A 104 -2.55 -2.67 3.20
C ILE A 104 -2.38 -2.41 1.69
N SER A 105 -3.38 -1.81 1.04
CA SER A 105 -3.41 -1.60 -0.40
C SER A 105 -2.47 -0.49 -0.89
N ILE A 106 -2.19 0.52 -0.05
CA ILE A 106 -1.30 1.64 -0.42
C ILE A 106 0.15 1.47 0.03
N ARG A 107 0.46 0.38 0.74
CA ARG A 107 1.83 0.13 1.22
C ARG A 107 2.82 0.01 0.07
N GLN A 108 4.06 0.34 0.33
CA GLN A 108 5.15 0.09 -0.61
C GLN A 108 5.42 -1.41 -0.74
N PHE A 109 5.63 -1.86 -1.95
CA PHE A 109 6.00 -3.25 -2.24
C PHE A 109 7.52 -3.34 -2.28
N ILE A 110 8.11 -3.80 -1.18
CA ILE A 110 9.56 -3.96 -1.04
C ILE A 110 9.90 -5.43 -1.24
N LEU A 111 10.62 -5.73 -2.31
CA LEU A 111 11.19 -7.06 -2.57
C LEU A 111 12.61 -7.07 -2.03
N SER A 112 12.93 -8.03 -1.18
CA SER A 112 14.26 -8.24 -0.65
C SER A 112 14.84 -9.53 -1.21
N VAL A 113 16.03 -9.44 -1.83
CA VAL A 113 16.75 -10.59 -2.41
C VAL A 113 18.03 -10.81 -1.60
N SER A 114 18.17 -11.98 -1.02
CA SER A 114 19.32 -12.40 -0.22
C SER A 114 19.94 -13.68 -0.76
N GLU A 115 21.06 -14.08 -0.21
CA GLU A 115 21.73 -15.35 -0.55
C GLU A 115 20.87 -16.57 -0.18
N SER A 116 20.06 -16.47 0.90
CA SER A 116 19.27 -17.60 1.40
C SER A 116 17.88 -17.69 0.79
N ASN A 117 17.24 -16.53 0.52
CA ASN A 117 15.84 -16.49 0.08
C ASN A 117 15.48 -15.13 -0.53
N ILE A 118 14.28 -15.09 -1.12
CA ILE A 118 13.66 -13.90 -1.68
C ILE A 118 12.36 -13.63 -0.90
N ILE A 119 12.25 -12.43 -0.32
CA ILE A 119 11.03 -12.01 0.38
C ILE A 119 10.19 -11.17 -0.58
N TYR A 120 9.07 -11.76 -1.03
CA TYR A 120 8.13 -11.09 -1.93
C TYR A 120 7.05 -10.35 -1.13
N PRO A 121 6.73 -9.09 -1.48
CA PRO A 121 5.82 -8.23 -0.73
C PRO A 121 4.33 -8.56 -0.95
N SER A 122 3.94 -9.81 -0.80
CA SER A 122 2.52 -10.21 -0.74
C SER A 122 1.90 -9.93 0.63
N PHE A 123 0.61 -10.16 0.80
CA PHE A 123 -0.04 -10.16 2.11
C PHE A 123 -0.81 -11.49 2.31
N PRO A 124 -0.38 -12.30 3.29
CA PRO A 124 0.86 -12.21 4.10
C PRO A 124 2.13 -12.26 3.23
N GLY A 125 3.26 -11.76 3.76
CA GLY A 125 4.55 -11.80 3.07
C GLY A 125 4.92 -13.22 2.66
N LYS A 126 5.40 -13.41 1.43
CA LYS A 126 5.80 -14.72 0.91
C LYS A 126 7.32 -14.81 0.83
N THR A 127 7.88 -15.82 1.50
CA THR A 127 9.27 -16.21 1.31
C THR A 127 9.35 -17.20 0.15
N ILE A 128 10.21 -16.92 -0.82
CA ILE A 128 10.47 -17.75 -2.01
C ILE A 128 11.88 -18.31 -1.86
N GLN A 129 12.02 -19.62 -1.96
CA GLN A 129 13.32 -20.29 -1.97
C GLN A 129 13.90 -20.30 -3.38
N TRP A 130 15.22 -20.24 -3.50
CA TRP A 130 15.91 -20.25 -4.78
C TRP A 130 15.58 -21.51 -5.62
N ASN A 131 15.39 -22.64 -4.95
CA ASN A 131 15.02 -23.92 -5.60
C ASN A 131 13.59 -23.96 -6.17
N GLU A 132 12.72 -22.99 -5.84
CA GLU A 132 11.37 -22.85 -6.40
C GLU A 132 11.39 -22.16 -7.79
N LEU A 133 12.50 -21.49 -8.13
CA LEU A 133 12.62 -20.67 -9.34
C LEU A 133 13.36 -21.41 -10.46
N ASN A 134 12.89 -21.20 -11.70
CA ASN A 134 13.64 -21.48 -12.92
C ASN A 134 14.58 -20.32 -13.24
N ASN A 135 14.07 -19.08 -13.12
CA ASN A 135 14.83 -17.90 -13.46
C ASN A 135 14.32 -16.67 -12.69
N ILE A 136 15.22 -15.72 -12.48
CA ILE A 136 14.92 -14.37 -12.01
C ILE A 136 15.81 -13.39 -12.77
N ILE A 137 15.18 -12.43 -13.44
CA ILE A 137 15.88 -11.47 -14.30
C ILE A 137 15.25 -10.09 -14.19
N MET A 138 16.09 -9.07 -14.19
CA MET A 138 15.68 -7.66 -14.30
C MET A 138 16.20 -7.12 -15.64
N LYS A 139 15.27 -6.58 -16.45
CA LYS A 139 15.58 -5.99 -17.75
C LYS A 139 14.71 -4.76 -17.98
N ASP A 140 15.32 -3.63 -18.34
CA ASP A 140 14.65 -2.35 -18.59
C ASP A 140 13.72 -1.91 -17.44
N GLY A 141 14.11 -2.22 -16.20
CA GLY A 141 13.32 -1.96 -14.99
C GLY A 141 12.13 -2.90 -14.79
N LEU A 142 11.98 -3.94 -15.61
CA LEU A 142 10.99 -5.01 -15.42
C LEU A 142 11.65 -6.20 -14.72
N LEU A 143 11.18 -6.52 -13.53
CA LEU A 143 11.56 -7.73 -12.80
C LEU A 143 10.66 -8.88 -13.21
N THR A 144 11.24 -9.99 -13.63
CA THR A 144 10.55 -11.24 -13.97
C THR A 144 11.03 -12.34 -13.04
N LEU A 145 10.07 -13.00 -12.37
CA LEU A 145 10.29 -14.20 -11.57
C LEU A 145 9.58 -15.36 -12.27
N ASP A 146 10.37 -16.34 -12.72
CA ASP A 146 9.87 -17.56 -13.36
C ASP A 146 9.99 -18.73 -12.39
N PHE A 147 8.86 -19.37 -12.08
CA PHE A 147 8.79 -20.47 -11.11
C PHE A 147 8.75 -21.83 -11.79
N LYS A 148 9.32 -22.86 -11.15
CA LYS A 148 9.28 -24.25 -11.60
C LYS A 148 7.86 -24.82 -11.79
N ASN A 149 6.86 -24.23 -11.16
CA ASN A 149 5.45 -24.59 -11.32
C ASN A 149 4.73 -23.86 -12.47
N ASN A 150 5.48 -23.31 -13.42
CA ASN A 150 4.99 -22.51 -14.57
C ASN A 150 4.28 -21.20 -14.18
N LYS A 151 4.43 -20.73 -12.96
CA LYS A 151 3.95 -19.41 -12.56
C LYS A 151 4.97 -18.36 -12.98
N LEU A 152 4.49 -17.29 -13.62
CA LEU A 152 5.28 -16.13 -13.99
C LEU A 152 4.78 -14.90 -13.23
N ILE A 153 5.70 -14.16 -12.62
CA ILE A 153 5.41 -12.85 -12.00
C ILE A 153 6.26 -11.81 -12.70
N GLN A 154 5.62 -10.77 -13.24
CA GLN A 154 6.29 -9.62 -13.84
C GLN A 154 5.85 -8.34 -13.16
N VAL A 155 6.79 -7.52 -12.72
CA VAL A 155 6.53 -6.30 -11.98
C VAL A 155 7.56 -5.24 -12.34
N LEU A 156 7.12 -4.00 -12.53
CA LEU A 156 8.00 -2.87 -12.73
C LEU A 156 8.68 -2.45 -11.41
N VAL A 157 9.98 -2.19 -11.47
CA VAL A 157 10.77 -1.63 -10.39
C VAL A 157 10.69 -0.11 -10.45
N SER A 158 10.42 0.53 -9.31
CA SER A 158 10.35 1.99 -9.21
C SER A 158 11.76 2.59 -9.26
N LYS A 159 12.09 3.32 -10.32
CA LYS A 159 13.40 3.98 -10.48
C LYS A 159 13.63 5.09 -9.45
N ASP A 160 12.58 5.75 -8.98
CA ASP A 160 12.66 6.91 -8.08
C ASP A 160 12.89 6.55 -6.61
N LYS A 161 12.68 5.29 -6.23
CA LYS A 161 12.65 4.84 -4.83
C LYS A 161 13.49 3.60 -4.52
N SER A 162 13.96 2.88 -5.53
CA SER A 162 14.95 1.82 -5.34
C SER A 162 16.30 2.46 -4.98
N ASP A 163 17.10 1.78 -4.14
CA ASP A 163 18.47 2.20 -3.84
C ASP A 163 19.16 2.63 -5.14
N THR A 164 19.46 3.93 -5.21
CA THR A 164 20.04 4.57 -6.37
C THR A 164 21.35 3.89 -6.71
N GLY A 165 21.32 2.98 -7.70
CA GLY A 165 22.54 2.38 -8.22
C GLY A 165 22.56 0.85 -8.31
N ILE A 166 21.42 0.16 -8.19
CA ILE A 166 21.40 -1.27 -8.52
C ILE A 166 21.61 -1.41 -10.02
N ASP A 167 22.81 -1.82 -10.42
CA ASP A 167 23.08 -2.20 -11.80
C ASP A 167 22.29 -3.49 -12.11
N GLU A 168 21.52 -3.46 -13.18
CA GLU A 168 20.76 -4.62 -13.66
C GLU A 168 21.67 -5.83 -13.92
N ARG A 169 22.90 -5.59 -14.36
CA ARG A 169 23.89 -6.64 -14.60
C ARG A 169 24.31 -7.29 -13.29
N ASP A 170 24.69 -6.50 -12.30
CA ASP A 170 25.12 -7.00 -10.98
C ASP A 170 24.00 -7.81 -10.31
N PHE A 171 22.75 -7.32 -10.42
CA PHE A 171 21.58 -8.04 -9.91
C PHE A 171 21.39 -9.36 -10.61
N ASN A 172 21.41 -9.37 -11.96
CA ASN A 172 21.20 -10.57 -12.77
C ASN A 172 22.32 -11.61 -12.56
N ASP A 173 23.59 -11.18 -12.49
CA ASP A 173 24.73 -12.06 -12.23
C ASP A 173 24.64 -12.68 -10.83
N PHE A 174 24.26 -11.89 -9.81
CA PHE A 174 24.00 -12.41 -8.48
C PHE A 174 22.90 -13.46 -8.48
N CYS A 175 21.75 -13.18 -9.09
CA CYS A 175 20.62 -14.09 -9.15
C CYS A 175 20.98 -15.40 -9.88
N LYS A 176 21.69 -15.30 -11.00
CA LYS A 176 22.17 -16.45 -11.76
C LYS A 176 23.09 -17.34 -10.93
N LYS A 177 24.02 -16.74 -10.16
CA LYS A 177 24.90 -17.46 -9.24
C LYS A 177 24.11 -18.21 -8.16
N GLN A 178 23.10 -17.57 -7.55
CA GLN A 178 22.30 -18.22 -6.51
C GLN A 178 21.45 -19.36 -7.05
N LEU A 179 20.91 -19.22 -8.26
CA LEU A 179 20.17 -20.30 -8.94
C LEU A 179 21.04 -21.51 -9.23
N SER A 180 22.30 -21.31 -9.69
CA SER A 180 23.24 -22.42 -9.93
C SER A 180 23.57 -23.17 -8.64
N VAL A 181 23.88 -22.47 -7.55
CA VAL A 181 24.14 -23.08 -6.24
C VAL A 181 22.92 -23.86 -5.73
N ALA A 182 21.71 -23.32 -5.92
CA ALA A 182 20.48 -24.00 -5.51
C ALA A 182 20.17 -25.26 -6.34
N SER A 183 20.63 -25.32 -7.60
CA SER A 183 20.47 -26.49 -8.47
C SER A 183 21.47 -27.62 -8.17
N GLU A 184 22.65 -27.28 -7.66
CA GLU A 184 23.68 -28.26 -7.27
C GLU A 184 23.37 -28.98 -5.95
N ASN A 185 22.52 -28.38 -5.11
CA ASN A 185 22.15 -28.91 -3.80
C ASN A 185 20.85 -29.75 -3.82
N LEU A 186 20.32 -30.06 -4.99
CA LEU A 186 19.14 -30.93 -5.21
C LEU A 186 19.57 -32.30 -5.74
#